data_9c703ae933d8884a1ca663606513cf18
#
_entry.id   9c703ae933d8884a1ca663606513cf18
#
_cell.length_a   1.000
_cell.length_b   1.000
_cell.length_c   1.000
_cell.angle_alpha   90.00
_cell.angle_beta   90.00
_cell.angle_gamma   90.00
#
_symmetry.space_group_name_H-M   'P 1'
#
loop_
_entity.id
_entity.type
_entity.pdbx_description
1 polymer ?
#
loop_
_entity_poly.entity_id
_entity_poly.type
_entity_poly.pdbx_seq_one_letter_code
_entity_poly.pdbx_strand_id
1 'polypeptide(L)'
;MAMVGCYHSNPNGKAQPSSVHTPAGTRDVTGYNVDSTSEIQNFNYEFYKTHHYAQNYNFVVKKDSIHLLKQQPEEMLSNMAIDSFAVKKNSHIVVADIKILKDDPVDSVWIEVASDKYEFGWIHESQLLNSVVPDDPISQFILMFSDVHLLIFLIIISLIAGGYVVYRLQRRKVKVVHFDDIDSFYPTLLALTVASAATFYSSIQLFAPDTWRCFYFHPTLNPFALPPILAIFLISVWMMMIILIATIDDVYHKLSPTAATLYLCRLAAVCAANYIIFSITTLYYIGYAILIAYVYYAIRTYARNNFYKYVCGNCGAKLNKKGICPKCGAMNS
;
A
#
# COMPACT_ATOMS: atom_id res chain seq x y z
N MET A 1 12.86 8.42 -23.28
CA MET A 1 11.45 8.67 -23.67
C MET A 1 10.67 8.80 -22.36
N ALA A 2 10.54 10.04 -21.87
CA ALA A 2 9.94 10.34 -20.59
C ALA A 2 8.40 10.27 -20.73
N MET A 3 7.78 9.26 -20.12
CA MET A 3 6.33 9.26 -19.91
C MET A 3 6.04 10.08 -18.65
N VAL A 4 5.97 11.39 -18.82
CA VAL A 4 5.38 12.29 -17.85
C VAL A 4 3.88 12.19 -18.02
N GLY A 5 3.20 11.50 -17.15
CA GLY A 5 1.75 11.33 -17.14
C GLY A 5 1.29 10.69 -15.86
N CYS A 6 1.36 11.43 -14.76
CA CYS A 6 0.61 11.07 -13.57
C CYS A 6 -0.85 11.37 -13.83
N TYR A 7 -1.69 10.36 -13.88
CA TYR A 7 -3.15 10.42 -14.00
C TYR A 7 -3.73 11.10 -15.26
N HIS A 8 -4.20 10.30 -16.18
CA HIS A 8 -5.20 10.77 -17.15
C HIS A 8 -6.52 10.89 -16.38
N SER A 9 -6.82 12.08 -15.86
CA SER A 9 -8.13 12.38 -15.32
C SER A 9 -9.12 12.35 -16.49
N ASN A 10 -10.08 11.44 -16.44
CA ASN A 10 -11.22 11.42 -17.34
C ASN A 10 -11.94 12.78 -17.21
N PRO A 11 -12.05 13.60 -18.25
CA PRO A 11 -12.59 14.95 -18.15
C PRO A 11 -14.09 15.02 -17.81
N ASN A 12 -14.76 13.89 -17.68
CA ASN A 12 -16.18 13.79 -17.34
C ASN A 12 -16.47 13.30 -15.90
N GLY A 13 -15.47 13.09 -15.07
CA GLY A 13 -15.64 12.82 -13.64
C GLY A 13 -15.86 14.14 -12.89
N LYS A 14 -17.09 14.60 -12.74
CA LYS A 14 -17.45 15.66 -11.80
C LYS A 14 -17.05 15.18 -10.40
N ALA A 15 -15.94 15.68 -9.87
CA ALA A 15 -15.66 15.62 -8.45
C ALA A 15 -16.77 16.47 -7.77
N GLN A 16 -17.63 15.82 -7.05
CA GLN A 16 -18.67 16.45 -6.25
C GLN A 16 -17.97 17.02 -5.02
N PRO A 17 -17.92 18.36 -4.83
CA PRO A 17 -17.38 18.92 -3.61
C PRO A 17 -18.30 18.51 -2.46
N SER A 18 -17.71 17.94 -1.42
CA SER A 18 -18.39 17.71 -0.15
C SER A 18 -18.98 19.03 0.34
N SER A 19 -20.28 19.03 0.59
CA SER A 19 -21.08 20.18 1.04
C SER A 19 -20.51 20.76 2.33
N VAL A 20 -19.83 21.89 2.23
CA VAL A 20 -19.55 22.77 3.35
C VAL A 20 -20.85 23.50 3.71
N HIS A 21 -21.35 23.28 4.91
CA HIS A 21 -22.45 24.06 5.48
C HIS A 21 -22.04 25.53 5.60
N THR A 22 -22.62 26.38 4.76
CA THR A 22 -22.52 27.83 4.86
C THR A 22 -23.59 28.32 5.83
N PRO A 23 -23.25 29.08 6.88
CA PRO A 23 -24.26 29.77 7.65
C PRO A 23 -24.80 30.95 6.83
N ALA A 24 -26.12 31.02 6.74
CA ALA A 24 -26.85 32.10 6.08
C ALA A 24 -26.59 33.45 6.71
N GLY A 25 -26.11 34.39 5.94
CA GLY A 25 -25.97 35.80 6.30
C GLY A 25 -26.02 36.67 5.05
N THR A 26 -27.23 37.07 4.69
CA THR A 26 -27.56 37.99 3.62
C THR A 26 -26.88 39.34 3.78
N ARG A 27 -26.13 39.79 2.77
CA ARG A 27 -26.04 41.20 2.37
C ARG A 27 -25.61 41.31 0.92
N ASP A 28 -26.50 41.83 0.09
CA ASP A 28 -26.21 42.30 -1.27
C ASP A 28 -25.18 43.44 -1.24
N VAL A 29 -24.05 43.22 -1.88
CA VAL A 29 -23.23 44.32 -2.40
C VAL A 29 -22.79 43.90 -3.81
N THR A 30 -23.36 44.58 -4.76
CA THR A 30 -23.05 44.54 -6.20
C THR A 30 -21.60 44.88 -6.51
N GLY A 31 -20.97 44.02 -7.29
CA GLY A 31 -19.79 44.36 -8.09
C GLY A 31 -18.44 44.11 -7.38
N TYR A 32 -17.82 43.09 -7.79
CA TYR A 32 -16.41 42.62 -7.78
C TYR A 32 -16.33 41.17 -7.38
N ASN A 33 -15.77 40.33 -8.26
CA ASN A 33 -15.15 39.02 -7.99
C ASN A 33 -15.77 37.78 -8.68
N VAL A 34 -16.19 37.90 -9.93
CA VAL A 34 -16.40 36.69 -10.73
C VAL A 34 -15.06 36.19 -11.34
N ASP A 35 -14.11 37.09 -11.60
CA ASP A 35 -12.84 36.74 -12.28
C ASP A 35 -11.81 36.15 -11.31
N SER A 36 -11.68 36.67 -10.10
CA SER A 36 -10.67 36.17 -9.14
C SER A 36 -10.93 34.75 -8.63
N THR A 37 -12.20 34.35 -8.51
CA THR A 37 -12.54 32.97 -8.07
C THR A 37 -12.22 31.94 -9.15
N SER A 38 -12.41 32.29 -10.40
CA SER A 38 -12.08 31.42 -11.55
C SER A 38 -10.58 31.29 -11.75
N GLU A 39 -9.81 32.35 -11.53
CA GLU A 39 -8.33 32.34 -11.61
C GLU A 39 -7.72 31.48 -10.50
N ILE A 40 -8.19 31.61 -9.26
CA ILE A 40 -7.74 30.78 -8.12
C ILE A 40 -8.08 29.31 -8.36
N GLN A 41 -9.26 29.01 -8.88
CA GLN A 41 -9.64 27.63 -9.20
C GLN A 41 -8.77 27.04 -10.32
N ASN A 42 -8.47 27.81 -11.35
CA ASN A 42 -7.60 27.38 -12.44
C ASN A 42 -6.16 27.18 -11.95
N PHE A 43 -5.63 28.08 -11.11
CA PHE A 43 -4.31 27.94 -10.52
C PHE A 43 -4.23 26.68 -9.66
N ASN A 44 -5.18 26.45 -8.76
CA ASN A 44 -5.23 25.26 -7.92
C ASN A 44 -5.33 23.98 -8.75
N TYR A 45 -6.07 23.99 -9.85
CA TYR A 45 -6.20 22.84 -10.74
C TYR A 45 -4.89 22.51 -11.48
N GLU A 46 -4.20 23.52 -12.02
CA GLU A 46 -2.92 23.32 -12.71
C GLU A 46 -1.80 22.94 -11.71
N PHE A 47 -1.78 23.55 -10.53
CA PHE A 47 -0.86 23.20 -9.45
C PHE A 47 -1.10 21.77 -8.98
N TYR A 48 -2.34 21.39 -8.79
CA TYR A 48 -2.73 20.03 -8.43
C TYR A 48 -2.25 18.97 -9.44
N LYS A 49 -2.29 19.26 -10.73
CA LYS A 49 -1.81 18.31 -11.76
C LYS A 49 -0.31 18.00 -11.63
N THR A 50 0.46 18.96 -11.19
CA THR A 50 1.93 18.85 -11.11
C THR A 50 2.43 18.42 -9.75
N HIS A 51 1.76 18.86 -8.66
CA HIS A 51 2.20 18.69 -7.27
C HIS A 51 1.35 17.69 -6.48
N HIS A 52 0.15 17.32 -6.99
CA HIS A 52 -0.80 16.35 -6.43
C HIS A 52 -1.45 16.72 -5.10
N TYR A 53 -1.37 17.98 -4.71
CA TYR A 53 -2.14 18.61 -3.63
C TYR A 53 -2.46 20.05 -4.04
N ALA A 54 -3.35 20.71 -3.32
CA ALA A 54 -3.76 22.08 -3.59
C ALA A 54 -4.14 22.79 -2.28
N GLN A 55 -4.60 24.02 -2.37
CA GLN A 55 -5.18 24.73 -1.23
C GLN A 55 -6.30 23.91 -0.56
N ASN A 56 -6.41 23.98 0.75
CA ASN A 56 -7.28 23.18 1.62
C ASN A 56 -6.94 21.68 1.72
N TYR A 57 -5.74 21.29 1.30
CA TYR A 57 -5.28 19.92 1.49
C TYR A 57 -4.77 19.70 2.92
N ASN A 58 -5.15 18.56 3.55
CA ASN A 58 -4.81 18.25 4.92
C ASN A 58 -3.58 17.35 5.01
N PHE A 59 -2.67 17.70 5.92
CA PHE A 59 -1.48 16.90 6.25
C PHE A 59 -1.36 16.66 7.74
N VAL A 60 -0.65 15.61 8.12
CA VAL A 60 -0.23 15.32 9.50
C VAL A 60 1.29 15.39 9.58
N VAL A 61 1.82 16.05 10.58
CA VAL A 61 3.27 16.18 10.80
C VAL A 61 3.86 14.85 11.24
N LYS A 62 4.82 14.33 10.48
CA LYS A 62 5.51 13.06 10.73
C LYS A 62 6.80 13.24 11.55
N LYS A 63 7.59 14.28 11.26
CA LYS A 63 8.80 14.60 12.01
C LYS A 63 8.48 15.07 13.42
N ASP A 64 9.44 15.01 14.32
CA ASP A 64 9.25 15.44 15.72
C ASP A 64 8.80 16.89 15.83
N SER A 65 9.31 17.77 14.96
CA SER A 65 8.81 19.13 14.76
C SER A 65 9.15 19.64 13.36
N ILE A 66 8.31 20.55 12.86
CA ILE A 66 8.58 21.39 11.69
C ILE A 66 8.57 22.85 12.12
N HIS A 67 9.47 23.64 11.56
CA HIS A 67 9.56 25.08 11.81
C HIS A 67 8.86 25.82 10.69
N LEU A 68 7.89 26.63 11.04
CA LEU A 68 7.13 27.49 10.15
C LEU A 68 7.53 28.93 10.36
N LEU A 69 7.66 29.69 9.29
CA LEU A 69 8.06 31.07 9.29
C LEU A 69 6.84 31.97 9.27
N LYS A 70 6.80 32.98 10.14
CA LYS A 70 5.63 33.87 10.26
C LYS A 70 5.59 34.93 9.16
N GLN A 71 6.77 35.31 8.66
CA GLN A 71 6.90 36.32 7.61
C GLN A 71 6.53 35.75 6.25
N GLN A 72 6.04 36.63 5.38
CA GLN A 72 5.78 36.28 4.00
C GLN A 72 7.09 36.00 3.24
N PRO A 73 7.07 35.08 2.24
CA PRO A 73 8.28 34.73 1.50
C PRO A 73 9.00 35.92 0.85
N GLU A 74 8.25 36.92 0.37
CA GLU A 74 8.82 38.14 -0.22
C GLU A 74 9.62 38.98 0.78
N GLU A 75 9.21 39.01 2.05
CA GLU A 75 9.91 39.75 3.13
C GLU A 75 11.21 39.06 3.52
N MET A 76 11.30 37.75 3.38
CA MET A 76 12.48 36.97 3.73
C MET A 76 13.64 37.20 2.77
N LEU A 77 13.38 37.45 1.50
CA LEU A 77 14.39 37.83 0.53
C LEU A 77 15.02 39.20 0.82
N SER A 78 14.43 40.00 1.71
CA SER A 78 14.93 41.32 2.10
C SER A 78 15.83 41.39 3.34
N ASN A 79 16.30 40.24 3.85
CA ASN A 79 17.19 40.14 5.05
C ASN A 79 16.57 40.70 6.36
N MET A 80 15.27 40.66 6.53
CA MET A 80 14.64 41.02 7.82
C MET A 80 14.77 39.89 8.84
N ALA A 81 14.58 40.21 10.12
CA ALA A 81 14.61 39.23 11.20
C ALA A 81 13.50 38.20 11.03
N ILE A 82 13.87 36.93 11.00
CA ILE A 82 12.95 35.82 10.74
C ILE A 82 12.40 35.32 12.08
N ASP A 83 11.08 35.42 12.30
CA ASP A 83 10.38 34.79 13.42
C ASP A 83 9.80 33.46 12.96
N SER A 84 9.96 32.42 13.78
CA SER A 84 9.51 31.08 13.48
C SER A 84 8.86 30.42 14.69
N PHE A 85 7.93 29.51 14.46
CA PHE A 85 7.37 28.66 15.49
C PHE A 85 7.42 27.20 15.07
N ALA A 86 7.40 26.30 16.06
CA ALA A 86 7.51 24.87 15.83
C ALA A 86 6.14 24.18 15.97
N VAL A 87 5.75 23.42 14.96
CA VAL A 87 4.59 22.53 15.00
C VAL A 87 5.07 21.12 15.32
N LYS A 88 4.47 20.48 16.32
CA LYS A 88 4.89 19.17 16.83
C LYS A 88 4.38 18.02 15.97
N LYS A 89 5.01 16.86 16.16
CA LYS A 89 4.58 15.60 15.57
C LYS A 89 3.11 15.29 15.88
N ASN A 90 2.44 14.68 14.91
CA ASN A 90 1.01 14.33 14.94
C ASN A 90 0.04 15.52 15.00
N SER A 91 0.51 16.76 14.82
CA SER A 91 -0.39 17.90 14.60
C SER A 91 -0.96 17.85 13.19
N HIS A 92 -2.25 18.18 13.07
CA HIS A 92 -2.90 18.36 11.77
C HIS A 92 -2.62 19.77 11.27
N ILE A 93 -2.32 19.88 10.00
CA ILE A 93 -2.09 21.14 9.31
C ILE A 93 -2.83 21.14 7.99
N VAL A 94 -3.27 22.30 7.56
CA VAL A 94 -3.97 22.48 6.28
C VAL A 94 -3.22 23.49 5.41
N VAL A 95 -3.15 23.25 4.12
CA VAL A 95 -2.58 24.19 3.15
C VAL A 95 -3.52 25.39 3.02
N ALA A 96 -3.09 26.54 3.50
CA ALA A 96 -3.86 27.79 3.48
C ALA A 96 -3.66 28.55 2.16
N ASP A 97 -2.40 28.70 1.73
CA ASP A 97 -2.05 29.38 0.48
C ASP A 97 -0.80 28.80 -0.17
N ILE A 98 -0.60 29.08 -1.45
CA ILE A 98 0.55 28.61 -2.24
C ILE A 98 1.09 29.79 -3.05
N LYS A 99 2.39 30.08 -2.89
CA LYS A 99 3.08 31.13 -3.64
C LYS A 99 4.26 30.54 -4.42
N ILE A 100 4.44 31.00 -5.66
CA ILE A 100 5.56 30.60 -6.51
C ILE A 100 6.47 31.79 -6.71
N LEU A 101 7.67 31.73 -6.10
CA LEU A 101 8.74 32.73 -6.20
C LEU A 101 9.85 32.16 -7.09
N LYS A 102 9.91 32.60 -8.34
CA LYS A 102 10.90 32.10 -9.32
C LYS A 102 12.33 32.49 -9.00
N ASP A 103 12.52 33.52 -8.18
CA ASP A 103 13.84 34.08 -7.84
C ASP A 103 14.45 33.43 -6.57
N ASP A 104 13.76 32.50 -5.94
CA ASP A 104 14.28 31.79 -4.77
C ASP A 104 15.27 30.70 -5.20
N PRO A 105 16.54 30.75 -4.70
CA PRO A 105 17.56 29.79 -5.10
C PRO A 105 17.40 28.40 -4.45
N VAL A 106 16.56 28.26 -3.41
CA VAL A 106 16.38 27.02 -2.66
C VAL A 106 15.19 26.22 -3.19
N ASP A 107 14.03 26.84 -3.28
CA ASP A 107 12.80 26.23 -3.75
C ASP A 107 11.83 27.33 -4.17
N SER A 108 11.34 27.24 -5.38
CA SER A 108 10.43 28.23 -5.93
C SER A 108 9.01 28.18 -5.33
N VAL A 109 8.64 27.08 -4.66
CA VAL A 109 7.30 26.88 -4.14
C VAL A 109 7.27 27.08 -2.63
N TRP A 110 6.49 28.05 -2.19
CA TRP A 110 6.23 28.35 -0.82
C TRP A 110 4.79 28.02 -0.45
N ILE A 111 4.62 27.38 0.69
CA ILE A 111 3.31 26.91 1.15
C ILE A 111 3.03 27.54 2.49
N GLU A 112 1.91 28.24 2.58
CA GLU A 112 1.35 28.66 3.86
C GLU A 112 0.53 27.49 4.43
N VAL A 113 0.82 27.13 5.66
CA VAL A 113 0.06 26.11 6.38
C VAL A 113 -0.54 26.70 7.65
N ALA A 114 -1.77 26.30 7.94
CA ALA A 114 -2.45 26.59 9.20
C ALA A 114 -2.41 25.36 10.11
N SER A 115 -2.06 25.58 11.39
CA SER A 115 -2.09 24.52 12.41
C SER A 115 -3.43 24.46 13.14
N ASP A 116 -3.67 23.36 13.87
CA ASP A 116 -4.81 23.17 14.79
C ASP A 116 -4.90 24.26 15.87
N LYS A 117 -3.82 25.02 16.09
CA LYS A 117 -3.79 26.15 17.04
C LYS A 117 -4.11 27.51 16.41
N TYR A 118 -4.58 27.48 15.14
CA TYR A 118 -4.83 28.70 14.35
C TYR A 118 -3.58 29.57 14.12
N GLU A 119 -2.40 28.94 14.13
CA GLU A 119 -1.14 29.61 13.78
C GLU A 119 -0.86 29.37 12.30
N PHE A 120 -0.54 30.43 11.57
CA PHE A 120 -0.21 30.39 10.16
C PHE A 120 1.29 30.59 9.96
N GLY A 121 1.86 29.87 9.04
CA GLY A 121 3.27 30.04 8.72
C GLY A 121 3.66 29.45 7.38
N TRP A 122 4.77 29.96 6.84
CA TRP A 122 5.31 29.63 5.54
C TRP A 122 6.44 28.61 5.65
N ILE A 123 6.52 27.73 4.67
CA ILE A 123 7.57 26.73 4.55
C ILE A 123 7.78 26.39 3.06
N HIS A 124 9.01 26.03 2.69
CA HIS A 124 9.28 25.48 1.35
C HIS A 124 8.60 24.13 1.12
N GLU A 125 8.12 23.92 -0.09
CA GLU A 125 7.48 22.66 -0.48
C GLU A 125 8.36 21.44 -0.18
N SER A 126 9.61 21.48 -0.59
CA SER A 126 10.58 20.40 -0.39
C SER A 126 10.77 20.02 1.08
N GLN A 127 10.74 21.01 1.99
CA GLN A 127 10.85 20.77 3.43
C GLN A 127 9.55 20.24 4.01
N LEU A 128 8.40 20.77 3.56
CA LEU A 128 7.07 20.34 3.99
C LEU A 128 6.85 18.87 3.62
N LEU A 129 6.92 18.53 2.34
CA LEU A 129 6.60 17.18 1.84
C LEU A 129 7.49 16.07 2.43
N ASN A 130 8.74 16.42 2.82
CA ASN A 130 9.62 15.48 3.52
C ASN A 130 9.27 15.31 5.01
N SER A 131 8.38 16.14 5.54
CA SER A 131 8.10 16.23 6.98
C SER A 131 6.67 15.89 7.35
N VAL A 132 5.78 15.80 6.37
CA VAL A 132 4.35 15.55 6.55
C VAL A 132 3.87 14.33 5.77
N VAL A 133 2.67 13.91 6.10
CA VAL A 133 1.95 12.80 5.46
C VAL A 133 0.53 13.28 5.17
N PRO A 134 -0.07 12.92 4.05
CA PRO A 134 -1.49 13.18 3.81
C PRO A 134 -2.38 12.69 4.96
N ASP A 135 -3.34 13.50 5.36
CA ASP A 135 -4.32 13.14 6.39
C ASP A 135 -5.46 12.32 5.79
N ASP A 136 -5.11 11.13 5.36
CA ASP A 136 -5.97 10.16 4.70
C ASP A 136 -5.64 8.75 5.19
N PRO A 137 -6.67 7.94 5.51
CA PRO A 137 -6.48 6.60 6.08
C PRO A 137 -5.59 5.68 5.25
N ILE A 138 -5.63 5.80 3.92
CA ILE A 138 -4.84 4.93 3.04
C ILE A 138 -3.37 5.33 3.07
N SER A 139 -3.07 6.64 3.01
CA SER A 139 -1.71 7.16 3.11
C SER A 139 -1.09 6.87 4.46
N GLN A 140 -1.86 7.00 5.54
CA GLN A 140 -1.41 6.65 6.89
C GLN A 140 -1.16 5.14 7.03
N PHE A 141 -2.02 4.29 6.44
CA PHE A 141 -1.81 2.85 6.39
C PHE A 141 -0.52 2.50 5.62
N ILE A 142 -0.30 3.11 4.45
CA ILE A 142 0.93 2.94 3.66
C ILE A 142 2.15 3.35 4.48
N LEU A 143 2.08 4.48 5.19
CA LEU A 143 3.16 4.94 6.05
C LEU A 143 3.49 3.94 7.16
N MET A 144 2.47 3.40 7.83
CA MET A 144 2.66 2.42 8.90
C MET A 144 3.40 1.17 8.39
N PHE A 145 3.10 0.71 7.18
CA PHE A 145 3.81 -0.43 6.57
C PHE A 145 5.18 -0.06 5.97
N SER A 146 5.42 1.20 5.65
CA SER A 146 6.70 1.71 5.17
C SER A 146 7.68 2.05 6.29
N ASP A 147 7.25 1.99 7.56
CA ASP A 147 8.12 2.29 8.69
C ASP A 147 9.18 1.19 8.85
N VAL A 148 10.46 1.60 8.79
CA VAL A 148 11.63 0.72 8.91
C VAL A 148 11.61 -0.04 10.25
N HIS A 149 11.13 0.55 11.32
CA HIS A 149 11.05 -0.10 12.64
C HIS A 149 10.03 -1.24 12.63
N LEU A 150 8.88 -1.06 11.98
CA LEU A 150 7.88 -2.10 11.81
C LEU A 150 8.40 -3.23 10.92
N LEU A 151 9.14 -2.92 9.87
CA LEU A 151 9.76 -3.90 8.99
C LEU A 151 10.82 -4.72 9.75
N ILE A 152 11.68 -4.09 10.56
CA ILE A 152 12.65 -4.77 11.42
C ILE A 152 11.93 -5.68 12.43
N PHE A 153 10.85 -5.19 13.05
CA PHE A 153 10.04 -5.97 13.99
C PHE A 153 9.41 -7.20 13.32
N LEU A 154 8.86 -7.05 12.11
CA LEU A 154 8.34 -8.16 11.31
C LEU A 154 9.43 -9.17 10.93
N ILE A 155 10.63 -8.71 10.58
CA ILE A 155 11.79 -9.58 10.30
C ILE A 155 12.14 -10.38 11.56
N ILE A 156 12.25 -9.75 12.72
CA ILE A 156 12.60 -10.42 13.98
C ILE A 156 11.54 -11.48 14.33
N ILE A 157 10.25 -11.13 14.26
CA ILE A 157 9.16 -12.09 14.52
C ILE A 157 9.20 -13.25 13.53
N SER A 158 9.43 -12.97 12.25
CA SER A 158 9.51 -14.00 11.21
C SER A 158 10.69 -14.94 11.43
N LEU A 159 11.84 -14.44 11.87
CA LEU A 159 13.02 -15.25 12.22
C LEU A 159 12.75 -16.13 13.45
N ILE A 160 12.11 -15.58 14.49
CA ILE A 160 11.73 -16.34 15.69
C ILE A 160 10.71 -17.42 15.34
N ALA A 161 9.66 -17.07 14.59
CA ALA A 161 8.63 -18.01 14.16
C ALA A 161 9.21 -19.09 13.23
N GLY A 162 10.05 -18.70 12.27
CA GLY A 162 10.76 -19.61 11.37
C GLY A 162 11.69 -20.54 12.12
N GLY A 163 12.50 -20.03 13.04
CA GLY A 163 13.37 -20.82 13.92
C GLY A 163 12.57 -21.82 14.78
N TYR A 164 11.46 -21.40 15.36
CA TYR A 164 10.56 -22.29 16.11
C TYR A 164 9.94 -23.38 15.22
N VAL A 165 9.52 -23.03 14.01
CA VAL A 165 8.98 -24.00 13.04
C VAL A 165 10.05 -25.00 12.63
N VAL A 166 11.26 -24.56 12.28
CA VAL A 166 12.39 -25.44 11.92
C VAL A 166 12.75 -26.36 13.09
N TYR A 167 12.85 -25.81 14.32
CA TYR A 167 13.11 -26.60 15.54
C TYR A 167 12.04 -27.68 15.74
N ARG A 168 10.78 -27.36 15.54
CA ARG A 168 9.67 -28.32 15.70
C ARG A 168 9.59 -29.33 14.56
N LEU A 169 9.94 -28.95 13.33
CA LEU A 169 10.06 -29.86 12.19
C LEU A 169 11.16 -30.90 12.40
N GLN A 170 12.30 -30.50 12.97
CA GLN A 170 13.42 -31.41 13.26
C GLN A 170 13.06 -32.39 14.39
N ARG A 171 12.28 -31.97 15.41
CA ARG A 171 11.88 -32.84 16.51
C ARG A 171 10.67 -33.74 16.27
N ARG A 172 9.76 -33.32 15.38
CA ARG A 172 8.60 -34.12 14.99
C ARG A 172 8.55 -34.11 13.47
N LYS A 173 8.46 -35.24 12.82
CA LYS A 173 8.22 -35.38 11.37
C LYS A 173 6.87 -34.76 10.99
N VAL A 174 6.71 -33.46 11.20
CA VAL A 174 5.50 -32.70 10.94
C VAL A 174 5.55 -32.23 9.51
N LYS A 175 4.50 -32.53 8.75
CA LYS A 175 4.33 -32.04 7.37
C LYS A 175 4.29 -30.52 7.34
N VAL A 176 4.95 -29.93 6.34
CA VAL A 176 4.97 -28.49 6.12
C VAL A 176 3.60 -28.04 5.62
N VAL A 177 3.01 -27.08 6.31
CA VAL A 177 1.61 -26.59 6.17
C VAL A 177 1.25 -26.05 4.76
N HIS A 178 2.19 -25.98 3.83
CA HIS A 178 2.02 -25.16 2.65
C HIS A 178 1.34 -25.87 1.45
N PHE A 179 1.42 -27.17 1.29
CA PHE A 179 0.91 -27.85 0.09
C PHE A 179 0.14 -29.16 0.35
N ASP A 180 0.20 -29.72 1.55
CA ASP A 180 -0.27 -31.10 1.78
C ASP A 180 -1.27 -31.27 2.94
N ASP A 181 -1.53 -30.25 3.76
CA ASP A 181 -2.28 -30.43 5.02
C ASP A 181 -3.80 -30.28 4.89
N ILE A 182 -4.25 -29.55 3.87
CA ILE A 182 -5.69 -29.37 3.55
C ILE A 182 -5.89 -29.61 2.06
N ASP A 183 -6.92 -30.35 1.70
CA ASP A 183 -7.29 -30.57 0.29
C ASP A 183 -7.89 -29.30 -0.31
N SER A 184 -7.07 -28.22 -0.36
CA SER A 184 -7.42 -26.88 -0.82
C SER A 184 -6.24 -26.20 -1.50
N PHE A 185 -6.53 -25.48 -2.59
CA PHE A 185 -5.56 -24.66 -3.29
C PHE A 185 -5.50 -23.21 -2.78
N TYR A 186 -6.52 -22.75 -2.05
CA TYR A 186 -6.61 -21.36 -1.59
C TYR A 186 -5.41 -20.90 -0.76
N PRO A 187 -4.87 -21.66 0.23
CA PRO A 187 -3.71 -21.24 0.99
C PRO A 187 -2.46 -21.04 0.13
N THR A 188 -2.24 -21.93 -0.84
CA THR A 188 -1.13 -21.81 -1.79
C THR A 188 -1.31 -20.60 -2.71
N LEU A 189 -2.54 -20.39 -3.20
CA LEU A 189 -2.88 -19.25 -4.04
C LEU A 189 -2.70 -17.92 -3.27
N LEU A 190 -3.08 -17.87 -1.99
CA LEU A 190 -2.84 -16.72 -1.14
C LEU A 190 -1.34 -16.40 -1.01
N ALA A 191 -0.53 -17.39 -0.69
CA ALA A 191 0.91 -17.21 -0.55
C ALA A 191 1.56 -16.76 -1.88
N LEU A 192 1.06 -17.24 -3.01
CA LEU A 192 1.51 -16.86 -4.35
C LEU A 192 1.11 -15.42 -4.71
N THR A 193 -0.12 -15.02 -4.40
CA THR A 193 -0.59 -13.64 -4.64
C THR A 193 0.15 -12.64 -3.77
N VAL A 194 0.47 -12.98 -2.51
CA VAL A 194 1.31 -12.15 -1.64
C VAL A 194 2.71 -11.97 -2.22
N ALA A 195 3.34 -13.05 -2.71
CA ALA A 195 4.66 -12.98 -3.35
C ALA A 195 4.62 -12.11 -4.62
N SER A 196 3.58 -12.26 -5.44
CA SER A 196 3.40 -11.45 -6.66
C SER A 196 3.18 -9.97 -6.32
N ALA A 197 2.32 -9.66 -5.35
CA ALA A 197 2.06 -8.30 -4.91
C ALA A 197 3.32 -7.63 -4.34
N ALA A 198 4.12 -8.35 -3.54
CA ALA A 198 5.40 -7.87 -3.03
C ALA A 198 6.40 -7.56 -4.15
N THR A 199 6.46 -8.41 -5.17
CA THR A 199 7.31 -8.19 -6.35
C THR A 199 6.85 -6.97 -7.14
N PHE A 200 5.54 -6.81 -7.38
CA PHE A 200 5.00 -5.63 -8.06
C PHE A 200 5.27 -4.34 -7.27
N TYR A 201 5.05 -4.36 -5.97
CA TYR A 201 5.34 -3.21 -5.10
C TYR A 201 6.79 -2.74 -5.20
N SER A 202 7.74 -3.68 -5.05
CA SER A 202 9.17 -3.38 -5.17
C SER A 202 9.55 -2.94 -6.59
N SER A 203 8.90 -3.48 -7.62
CA SER A 203 9.11 -3.08 -9.02
C SER A 203 8.65 -1.63 -9.27
N ILE A 204 7.52 -1.22 -8.68
CA ILE A 204 7.05 0.17 -8.80
C ILE A 204 8.06 1.13 -8.17
N GLN A 205 8.57 0.81 -6.98
CA GLN A 205 9.58 1.63 -6.33
C GLN A 205 10.88 1.73 -7.13
N LEU A 206 11.24 0.67 -7.85
CA LEU A 206 12.47 0.60 -8.63
C LEU A 206 12.36 1.33 -9.99
N PHE A 207 11.24 1.17 -10.69
CA PHE A 207 11.08 1.61 -12.07
C PHE A 207 10.18 2.84 -12.23
N ALA A 208 9.32 3.13 -11.25
CA ALA A 208 8.35 4.21 -11.32
C ALA A 208 8.13 4.89 -9.96
N PRO A 209 9.20 5.41 -9.31
CA PRO A 209 9.09 6.04 -7.99
C PRO A 209 8.16 7.26 -8.00
N ASP A 210 8.18 8.05 -9.07
CA ASP A 210 7.29 9.22 -9.20
C ASP A 210 5.81 8.81 -9.27
N THR A 211 5.51 7.73 -9.97
CA THR A 211 4.14 7.18 -10.03
C THR A 211 3.65 6.72 -8.67
N TRP A 212 4.55 6.11 -7.87
CA TRP A 212 4.25 5.73 -6.49
C TRP A 212 4.02 6.96 -5.61
N ARG A 213 4.85 8.00 -5.76
CA ARG A 213 4.71 9.26 -5.04
C ARG A 213 3.37 9.95 -5.35
N CYS A 214 2.97 9.98 -6.61
CA CYS A 214 1.67 10.51 -7.02
C CYS A 214 0.51 9.73 -6.37
N PHE A 215 0.59 8.39 -6.36
CA PHE A 215 -0.41 7.54 -5.73
C PHE A 215 -0.48 7.76 -4.22
N TYR A 216 0.66 7.99 -3.56
CA TYR A 216 0.74 8.24 -2.13
C TYR A 216 -0.01 9.51 -1.72
N PHE A 217 0.07 10.57 -2.52
CA PHE A 217 -0.66 11.83 -2.26
C PHE A 217 -2.14 11.75 -2.67
N HIS A 218 -2.48 10.87 -3.59
CA HIS A 218 -3.84 10.67 -4.11
C HIS A 218 -4.20 9.19 -4.20
N PRO A 219 -4.32 8.50 -3.06
CA PRO A 219 -4.66 7.10 -3.06
C PRO A 219 -6.09 6.89 -3.56
N THR A 220 -6.26 5.93 -4.45
CA THR A 220 -7.56 5.47 -4.92
C THR A 220 -7.62 3.95 -4.88
N LEU A 221 -8.78 3.41 -4.54
CA LEU A 221 -9.02 1.96 -4.59
C LEU A 221 -9.55 1.49 -5.95
N ASN A 222 -9.75 2.41 -6.89
CA ASN A 222 -10.20 2.07 -8.24
C ASN A 222 -9.00 1.78 -9.16
N PRO A 223 -8.77 0.51 -9.55
CA PRO A 223 -7.63 0.16 -10.40
C PRO A 223 -7.71 0.75 -11.82
N PHE A 224 -8.92 1.05 -12.29
CA PHE A 224 -9.12 1.57 -13.66
C PHE A 224 -8.79 3.05 -13.81
N ALA A 225 -8.63 3.77 -12.71
CA ALA A 225 -8.23 5.18 -12.69
C ALA A 225 -6.71 5.38 -12.62
N LEU A 226 -5.93 4.30 -12.58
CA LEU A 226 -4.49 4.31 -12.34
C LEU A 226 -3.66 3.98 -13.59
N PRO A 227 -2.39 4.42 -13.64
CA PRO A 227 -1.43 3.94 -14.64
C PRO A 227 -1.31 2.41 -14.62
N PRO A 228 -1.01 1.75 -15.76
CA PRO A 228 -1.06 0.29 -15.89
C PRO A 228 -0.27 -0.48 -14.81
N ILE A 229 0.90 0.02 -14.43
CA ILE A 229 1.76 -0.64 -13.43
C ILE A 229 1.13 -0.62 -12.02
N LEU A 230 0.52 0.50 -11.64
CA LEU A 230 -0.22 0.64 -10.38
C LEU A 230 -1.55 -0.11 -10.43
N ALA A 231 -2.22 -0.11 -11.58
CA ALA A 231 -3.46 -0.86 -11.77
C ALA A 231 -3.24 -2.36 -11.52
N ILE A 232 -2.18 -2.95 -12.10
CA ILE A 232 -1.82 -4.36 -11.88
C ILE A 232 -1.52 -4.63 -10.40
N PHE A 233 -0.77 -3.74 -9.75
CA PHE A 233 -0.50 -3.86 -8.31
C PHE A 233 -1.80 -3.83 -7.50
N LEU A 234 -2.67 -2.86 -7.74
CA LEU A 234 -3.93 -2.74 -7.00
C LEU A 234 -4.88 -3.91 -7.25
N ILE A 235 -4.93 -4.42 -8.49
CA ILE A 235 -5.66 -5.66 -8.81
C ILE A 235 -5.10 -6.84 -8.00
N SER A 236 -3.77 -6.95 -7.88
CA SER A 236 -3.16 -8.02 -7.08
C SER A 236 -3.53 -7.92 -5.59
N VAL A 237 -3.64 -6.70 -5.05
CA VAL A 237 -4.11 -6.45 -3.68
C VAL A 237 -5.57 -6.85 -3.51
N TRP A 238 -6.46 -6.48 -4.45
CA TRP A 238 -7.86 -6.91 -4.42
C TRP A 238 -8.00 -8.42 -4.51
N MET A 239 -7.26 -9.08 -5.41
CA MET A 239 -7.22 -10.54 -5.49
C MET A 239 -6.74 -11.17 -4.20
N MET A 240 -5.70 -10.63 -3.57
CA MET A 240 -5.20 -11.10 -2.27
C MET A 240 -6.28 -11.04 -1.20
N MET A 241 -7.06 -9.95 -1.12
CA MET A 241 -8.16 -9.81 -0.16
C MET A 241 -9.29 -10.83 -0.41
N ILE A 242 -9.68 -11.03 -1.66
CA ILE A 242 -10.72 -12.01 -2.03
C ILE A 242 -10.26 -13.43 -1.68
N ILE A 243 -9.02 -13.79 -2.03
CA ILE A 243 -8.45 -15.10 -1.76
C ILE A 243 -8.27 -15.32 -0.25
N LEU A 244 -7.91 -14.27 0.50
CA LEU A 244 -7.81 -14.34 1.96
C LEU A 244 -9.17 -14.72 2.58
N ILE A 245 -10.25 -14.06 2.18
CA ILE A 245 -11.61 -14.36 2.68
C ILE A 245 -11.99 -15.80 2.31
N ALA A 246 -11.77 -16.21 1.06
CA ALA A 246 -12.03 -17.59 0.62
C ALA A 246 -11.18 -18.62 1.38
N THR A 247 -9.92 -18.29 1.69
CA THR A 247 -9.02 -19.14 2.48
C THR A 247 -9.53 -19.32 3.91
N ILE A 248 -9.97 -18.23 4.55
CA ILE A 248 -10.52 -18.28 5.91
C ILE A 248 -11.75 -19.15 5.93
N ASP A 249 -12.68 -18.93 5.03
CA ASP A 249 -13.92 -19.71 4.92
C ASP A 249 -13.65 -21.19 4.72
N ASP A 250 -12.82 -21.56 3.75
CA ASP A 250 -12.47 -22.94 3.43
C ASP A 250 -11.75 -23.66 4.61
N VAL A 251 -10.86 -22.95 5.31
CA VAL A 251 -10.13 -23.50 6.47
C VAL A 251 -11.08 -23.77 7.64
N TYR A 252 -12.03 -22.87 7.93
CA TYR A 252 -13.00 -23.08 9.01
C TYR A 252 -14.03 -24.16 8.68
N HIS A 253 -14.32 -24.40 7.42
CA HIS A 253 -15.19 -25.52 7.00
C HIS A 253 -14.51 -26.89 7.09
N LYS A 254 -13.19 -26.95 6.92
CA LYS A 254 -12.43 -28.22 6.88
C LYS A 254 -11.77 -28.63 8.21
N LEU A 255 -11.53 -27.67 9.10
CA LEU A 255 -10.84 -27.90 10.36
C LEU A 255 -11.69 -27.47 11.56
N SER A 256 -11.39 -28.07 12.73
CA SER A 256 -11.95 -27.57 14.00
C SER A 256 -11.48 -26.13 14.28
N PRO A 257 -12.24 -25.29 15.00
CA PRO A 257 -11.93 -23.88 15.19
C PRO A 257 -10.50 -23.63 15.72
N THR A 258 -10.05 -24.44 16.69
CA THR A 258 -8.69 -24.32 17.25
C THR A 258 -7.60 -24.67 16.22
N ALA A 259 -7.83 -25.74 15.44
CA ALA A 259 -6.89 -26.16 14.40
C ALA A 259 -6.87 -25.15 13.24
N ALA A 260 -8.04 -24.60 12.87
CA ALA A 260 -8.19 -23.56 11.88
C ALA A 260 -7.40 -22.30 12.24
N THR A 261 -7.55 -21.81 13.47
CA THR A 261 -6.80 -20.64 13.94
C THR A 261 -5.29 -20.88 13.91
N LEU A 262 -4.82 -22.03 14.40
CA LEU A 262 -3.40 -22.39 14.35
C LEU A 262 -2.88 -22.51 12.90
N TYR A 263 -3.71 -23.04 12.01
CA TYR A 263 -3.37 -23.13 10.58
C TYR A 263 -3.25 -21.75 9.96
N LEU A 264 -4.21 -20.85 10.18
CA LEU A 264 -4.19 -19.48 9.66
C LEU A 264 -3.00 -18.68 10.21
N CYS A 265 -2.64 -18.84 11.50
CA CYS A 265 -1.42 -18.22 12.05
C CYS A 265 -0.15 -18.69 11.33
N ARG A 266 -0.05 -19.99 11.01
CA ARG A 266 1.10 -20.52 10.26
C ARG A 266 1.11 -20.01 8.82
N LEU A 267 -0.05 -19.94 8.17
CA LEU A 267 -0.19 -19.41 6.81
C LEU A 267 0.18 -17.92 6.78
N ALA A 268 -0.26 -17.12 7.76
CA ALA A 268 0.13 -15.73 7.90
C ALA A 268 1.65 -15.57 8.04
N ALA A 269 2.31 -16.44 8.81
CA ALA A 269 3.78 -16.43 8.92
C ALA A 269 4.46 -16.75 7.57
N VAL A 270 3.92 -17.68 6.79
CA VAL A 270 4.43 -17.97 5.42
C VAL A 270 4.23 -16.78 4.50
N CYS A 271 3.06 -16.13 4.53
CA CYS A 271 2.78 -14.94 3.74
C CYS A 271 3.73 -13.78 4.11
N ALA A 272 3.97 -13.56 5.41
CA ALA A 272 4.92 -12.54 5.88
C ALA A 272 6.35 -12.83 5.41
N ALA A 273 6.80 -14.09 5.50
CA ALA A 273 8.10 -14.50 4.98
C ALA A 273 8.21 -14.28 3.47
N ASN A 274 7.19 -14.67 2.69
CA ASN A 274 7.14 -14.42 1.26
C ASN A 274 7.21 -12.93 0.94
N TYR A 275 6.43 -12.09 1.63
CA TYR A 275 6.49 -10.65 1.45
C TYR A 275 7.90 -10.11 1.63
N ILE A 276 8.57 -10.46 2.72
CA ILE A 276 9.94 -10.00 3.01
C ILE A 276 10.93 -10.51 1.96
N ILE A 277 10.91 -11.80 1.64
CA ILE A 277 11.83 -12.40 0.67
C ILE A 277 11.67 -11.74 -0.69
N PHE A 278 10.43 -11.64 -1.19
CA PHE A 278 10.19 -11.09 -2.53
C PHE A 278 10.41 -9.58 -2.58
N SER A 279 10.10 -8.82 -1.52
CA SER A 279 10.42 -7.39 -1.47
C SER A 279 11.93 -7.14 -1.54
N ILE A 280 12.74 -7.87 -0.78
CA ILE A 280 14.18 -7.69 -0.77
C ILE A 280 14.83 -8.21 -2.05
N THR A 281 14.49 -9.42 -2.49
CA THR A 281 15.14 -10.06 -3.64
C THR A 281 14.82 -9.38 -4.97
N THR A 282 13.65 -8.72 -5.06
CA THR A 282 13.26 -7.96 -6.26
C THR A 282 14.13 -6.72 -6.43
N LEU A 283 14.58 -6.07 -5.35
CA LEU A 283 15.51 -4.94 -5.42
C LEU A 283 16.83 -5.34 -6.11
N TYR A 284 17.23 -6.60 -6.02
CA TYR A 284 18.42 -7.16 -6.68
C TYR A 284 18.10 -7.88 -7.99
N TYR A 285 16.90 -7.73 -8.55
CA TYR A 285 16.40 -8.40 -9.76
C TYR A 285 16.28 -9.93 -9.67
N ILE A 286 16.79 -10.56 -8.62
CA ILE A 286 16.73 -12.02 -8.39
C ILE A 286 15.28 -12.45 -8.10
N GLY A 287 14.47 -11.58 -7.49
CA GLY A 287 13.08 -11.85 -7.13
C GLY A 287 12.21 -12.31 -8.30
N TYR A 288 12.45 -11.80 -9.51
CA TYR A 288 11.70 -12.20 -10.71
C TYR A 288 11.92 -13.67 -11.06
N ALA A 289 13.19 -14.12 -11.05
CA ALA A 289 13.53 -15.51 -11.33
C ALA A 289 12.95 -16.45 -10.26
N ILE A 290 13.03 -16.04 -8.97
CA ILE A 290 12.46 -16.81 -7.84
C ILE A 290 10.94 -16.87 -7.95
N LEU A 291 10.27 -15.78 -8.36
CA LEU A 291 8.81 -15.75 -8.53
C LEU A 291 8.37 -16.73 -9.63
N ILE A 292 9.05 -16.73 -10.78
CA ILE A 292 8.75 -17.66 -11.88
C ILE A 292 8.94 -19.12 -11.41
N ALA A 293 10.02 -19.40 -10.71
CA ALA A 293 10.27 -20.74 -10.16
C ALA A 293 9.20 -21.14 -9.12
N TYR A 294 8.78 -20.21 -8.29
CA TYR A 294 7.74 -20.44 -7.27
C TYR A 294 6.36 -20.72 -7.90
N VAL A 295 5.97 -19.92 -8.91
CA VAL A 295 4.75 -20.14 -9.70
C VAL A 295 4.78 -21.50 -10.37
N TYR A 296 5.89 -21.83 -11.05
CA TYR A 296 6.06 -23.12 -11.72
C TYR A 296 5.94 -24.30 -10.73
N TYR A 297 6.59 -24.19 -9.57
CA TYR A 297 6.52 -25.21 -8.53
C TYR A 297 5.11 -25.37 -7.97
N ALA A 298 4.39 -24.25 -7.71
CA ALA A 298 3.02 -24.27 -7.24
C ALA A 298 2.06 -24.95 -8.24
N ILE A 299 2.15 -24.57 -9.52
CA ILE A 299 1.33 -25.16 -10.59
C ILE A 299 1.64 -26.66 -10.75
N ARG A 300 2.92 -27.01 -10.77
CA ARG A 300 3.34 -28.43 -10.89
C ARG A 300 2.84 -29.27 -9.71
N THR A 301 2.92 -28.75 -8.50
CA THR A 301 2.46 -29.47 -7.30
C THR A 301 0.95 -29.63 -7.31
N TYR A 302 0.22 -28.57 -7.68
CA TYR A 302 -1.22 -28.63 -7.83
C TYR A 302 -1.66 -29.62 -8.91
N ALA A 303 -1.06 -29.56 -10.10
CA ALA A 303 -1.35 -30.48 -11.17
C ALA A 303 -1.09 -31.94 -10.73
N ARG A 304 0.05 -32.20 -10.08
CA ARG A 304 0.38 -33.55 -9.58
C ARG A 304 -0.63 -34.04 -8.54
N ASN A 305 -1.08 -33.20 -7.63
CA ASN A 305 -2.05 -33.58 -6.58
C ASN A 305 -3.45 -33.81 -7.14
N ASN A 306 -3.83 -33.09 -8.19
CA ASN A 306 -5.14 -33.22 -8.85
C ASN A 306 -5.25 -34.42 -9.80
N PHE A 307 -4.13 -35.05 -10.18
CA PHE A 307 -4.13 -36.29 -10.97
C PHE A 307 -4.64 -37.49 -10.18
N TYR A 308 -4.67 -37.44 -8.85
CA TYR A 308 -5.16 -38.54 -8.00
C TYR A 308 -6.68 -38.36 -7.74
N LYS A 309 -7.51 -38.95 -8.60
CA LYS A 309 -8.97 -38.85 -8.51
C LYS A 309 -9.61 -39.77 -7.45
N TYR A 310 -8.87 -40.77 -6.95
CA TYR A 310 -9.40 -41.79 -6.06
C TYR A 310 -8.55 -41.96 -4.82
N VAL A 311 -9.19 -42.36 -3.73
CA VAL A 311 -8.52 -42.72 -2.47
C VAL A 311 -8.85 -44.17 -2.14
N CYS A 312 -7.84 -44.95 -1.79
CA CYS A 312 -8.06 -46.31 -1.37
C CYS A 312 -8.86 -46.37 -0.07
N GLY A 313 -10.02 -47.06 -0.09
CA GLY A 313 -10.92 -47.20 1.06
C GLY A 313 -10.27 -47.91 2.26
N ASN A 314 -9.22 -48.75 2.04
CA ASN A 314 -8.57 -49.54 3.08
C ASN A 314 -7.35 -48.83 3.71
N CYS A 315 -6.51 -48.16 2.94
CA CYS A 315 -5.25 -47.60 3.44
C CYS A 315 -5.11 -46.10 3.21
N GLY A 316 -6.11 -45.41 2.64
CA GLY A 316 -6.07 -43.97 2.38
C GLY A 316 -5.07 -43.53 1.30
N ALA A 317 -4.44 -44.44 0.56
CA ALA A 317 -3.50 -44.11 -0.50
C ALA A 317 -4.19 -43.45 -1.68
N LYS A 318 -3.65 -42.37 -2.21
CA LYS A 318 -4.15 -41.68 -3.42
C LYS A 318 -3.90 -42.55 -4.66
N LEU A 319 -4.92 -42.75 -5.50
CA LEU A 319 -4.91 -43.62 -6.67
C LEU A 319 -5.25 -42.83 -7.94
N ASN A 320 -4.55 -43.13 -9.03
CA ASN A 320 -4.83 -42.55 -10.35
C ASN A 320 -6.03 -43.18 -11.08
N LYS A 321 -6.27 -44.45 -10.78
CA LYS A 321 -7.31 -45.25 -11.41
C LYS A 321 -7.99 -46.12 -10.37
N LYS A 322 -9.26 -46.51 -10.60
CA LYS A 322 -9.95 -47.57 -9.88
C LYS A 322 -9.23 -48.90 -10.12
N GLY A 323 -9.19 -49.78 -9.13
CA GLY A 323 -8.55 -51.08 -9.22
C GLY A 323 -7.75 -51.45 -7.98
N ILE A 324 -6.78 -52.32 -8.13
CA ILE A 324 -5.95 -52.85 -7.04
C ILE A 324 -5.01 -51.74 -6.49
N CYS A 325 -5.08 -51.49 -5.21
CA CYS A 325 -4.18 -50.48 -4.56
C CYS A 325 -2.73 -50.98 -4.55
N PRO A 326 -1.77 -50.25 -5.11
CA PRO A 326 -0.37 -50.64 -5.12
C PRO A 326 0.28 -50.66 -3.73
N LYS A 327 -0.36 -50.05 -2.71
CA LYS A 327 0.15 -49.95 -1.35
C LYS A 327 -0.31 -51.06 -0.42
N CYS A 328 -1.59 -51.49 -0.53
CA CYS A 328 -2.19 -52.47 0.35
C CYS A 328 -2.85 -53.67 -0.35
N GLY A 329 -2.84 -53.67 -1.68
CA GLY A 329 -3.47 -54.75 -2.45
C GLY A 329 -4.99 -54.79 -2.46
N ALA A 330 -5.68 -53.89 -1.77
CA ALA A 330 -7.15 -53.87 -1.71
C ALA A 330 -7.74 -53.40 -3.06
N MET A 331 -8.82 -54.06 -3.48
CA MET A 331 -9.55 -53.70 -4.69
C MET A 331 -10.49 -52.52 -4.41
N ASN A 332 -10.40 -51.46 -5.18
CA ASN A 332 -11.23 -50.27 -5.09
C ASN A 332 -12.10 -50.17 -6.35
N SER A 333 -13.38 -50.29 -6.16
CA SER A 333 -14.41 -50.23 -7.23
C SER A 333 -14.81 -48.79 -7.59
#